data_698da292b76b1074b440eabb6be71dbc
#
_entry.id   698da292b76b1074b440eabb6be71dbc
#
_cell.length_a   1.000
_cell.length_b   1.000
_cell.length_c   1.000
_cell.angle_alpha   90.00
_cell.angle_beta   90.00
_cell.angle_gamma   90.00
#
_symmetry.space_group_name_H-M   'P 1'
#
loop_
_entity.id
_entity.type
_entity.pdbx_description
1 polymer ?
#
loop_
_entity_poly.entity_id
_entity_poly.type
_entity_poly.pdbx_seq_one_letter_code
_entity_poly.pdbx_strand_id
1 'polypeptide(L)'
;MQTFPKVKGESEVVIWGTGRPRREFLYVDDMAAASVFVMQLSPQSYQDHTQPMQSHVNVGFGSDVTIAELAQAVGKAVGFSGAITQDSSKPDGAPRKWMSSQRMNHLGWRPKVTLRHGLGLAYEDFVNSISI
;
A
#
# COMPACT_ATOMS: atom_id res chain seq x y z
N MET A 1 4.54 -15.54 -23.85
CA MET A 1 5.33 -15.19 -22.64
C MET A 1 6.08 -13.91 -22.99
N GLN A 2 5.47 -12.76 -22.70
CA GLN A 2 6.10 -11.45 -22.98
C GLN A 2 7.21 -11.24 -21.96
N THR A 3 8.44 -11.13 -22.43
CA THR A 3 9.58 -10.72 -21.63
C THR A 3 9.48 -9.22 -21.36
N PHE A 4 9.14 -8.84 -20.15
CA PHE A 4 9.17 -7.45 -19.71
C PHE A 4 10.56 -6.83 -19.98
N PRO A 5 10.63 -5.55 -20.39
CA PRO A 5 11.91 -4.91 -20.53
C PRO A 5 12.63 -4.98 -19.18
N LYS A 6 13.72 -5.73 -19.14
CA LYS A 6 14.63 -5.70 -17.98
C LYS A 6 15.01 -4.24 -17.77
N VAL A 7 14.78 -3.71 -16.57
CA VAL A 7 15.40 -2.46 -16.14
C VAL A 7 16.89 -2.65 -16.40
N LYS A 8 17.40 -1.94 -17.43
CA LYS A 8 18.75 -2.16 -17.93
C LYS A 8 19.75 -1.88 -16.80
N GLY A 9 20.40 -2.92 -16.32
CA GLY A 9 21.78 -2.84 -15.90
C GLY A 9 22.07 -2.35 -14.48
N GLU A 10 21.10 -1.95 -13.68
CA GLU A 10 21.38 -1.61 -12.28
C GLU A 10 21.56 -2.91 -11.48
N SER A 11 22.75 -3.11 -10.94
CA SER A 11 23.06 -4.26 -10.07
C SER A 11 22.57 -4.06 -8.65
N GLU A 12 22.21 -2.83 -8.30
CA GLU A 12 21.86 -2.42 -6.94
C GLU A 12 20.80 -1.33 -6.93
N VAL A 13 19.91 -1.39 -5.94
CA VAL A 13 18.99 -0.31 -5.56
C VAL A 13 19.28 0.09 -4.13
N VAL A 14 19.57 1.38 -3.93
CA VAL A 14 19.85 1.94 -2.60
C VAL A 14 18.60 2.63 -2.06
N ILE A 15 18.09 2.17 -0.93
CA ILE A 15 17.03 2.85 -0.20
C ILE A 15 17.61 3.78 0.86
N TRP A 16 17.06 5.00 0.98
CA TRP A 16 17.52 5.96 1.95
C TRP A 16 17.05 5.61 3.37
N GLY A 17 17.93 5.84 4.35
CA GLY A 17 17.67 5.57 5.76
C GLY A 17 17.93 4.12 6.15
N THR A 18 17.44 3.75 7.33
CA THR A 18 17.67 2.40 7.90
C THR A 18 16.70 1.34 7.36
N GLY A 19 15.68 1.73 6.60
CA GLY A 19 14.63 0.84 6.15
C GLY A 19 13.67 0.38 7.25
N ARG A 20 13.83 0.84 8.49
CA ARG A 20 12.98 0.47 9.66
C ARG A 20 11.62 1.15 9.72
N PRO A 21 11.44 2.42 9.24
CA PRO A 21 10.13 3.05 9.28
C PRO A 21 9.04 2.18 8.67
N ARG A 22 7.85 2.21 9.27
CA ARG A 22 6.72 1.36 8.90
C ARG A 22 5.64 2.15 8.18
N ARG A 23 5.03 1.53 7.16
CA ARG A 23 3.97 2.12 6.34
C ARG A 23 2.89 1.08 6.05
N GLU A 24 1.67 1.56 6.00
CA GLU A 24 0.51 0.82 5.56
C GLU A 24 0.22 1.12 4.10
N PHE A 25 -0.17 0.10 3.34
CA PHE A 25 -0.51 0.21 1.93
C PHE A 25 -1.86 -0.43 1.67
N LEU A 26 -2.72 0.31 1.00
CA LEU A 26 -4.03 -0.16 0.56
C LEU A 26 -4.09 -0.11 -0.97
N TYR A 27 -4.59 -1.17 -1.59
CA TYR A 27 -4.75 -1.20 -3.04
C TYR A 27 -5.86 -0.24 -3.49
N VAL A 28 -5.66 0.39 -4.65
CA VAL A 28 -6.54 1.48 -5.13
C VAL A 28 -8.00 1.05 -5.29
N ASP A 29 -8.26 -0.16 -5.79
CA ASP A 29 -9.63 -0.67 -5.97
C ASP A 29 -10.30 -0.96 -4.62
N ASP A 30 -9.54 -1.40 -3.61
CA ASP A 30 -10.06 -1.52 -2.25
C ASP A 30 -10.43 -0.15 -1.67
N MET A 31 -9.62 0.89 -1.92
CA MET A 31 -9.96 2.26 -1.51
C MET A 31 -11.24 2.75 -2.21
N ALA A 32 -11.37 2.52 -3.51
CA ALA A 32 -12.57 2.86 -4.27
C ALA A 32 -13.80 2.11 -3.74
N ALA A 33 -13.67 0.80 -3.52
CA ALA A 33 -14.74 -0.03 -2.96
C ALA A 33 -15.15 0.42 -1.55
N ALA A 34 -14.20 0.82 -0.70
CA ALA A 34 -14.48 1.37 0.62
C ALA A 34 -15.27 2.67 0.54
N SER A 35 -14.92 3.55 -0.40
CA SER A 35 -15.60 4.82 -0.62
C SER A 35 -17.06 4.60 -1.04
N VAL A 36 -17.29 3.70 -2.00
CA VAL A 36 -18.65 3.33 -2.42
C VAL A 36 -19.43 2.69 -1.27
N PHE A 37 -18.81 1.80 -0.51
CA PHE A 37 -19.41 1.17 0.66
C PHE A 37 -19.90 2.19 1.68
N VAL A 38 -19.08 3.18 2.03
CA VAL A 38 -19.44 4.24 2.99
C VAL A 38 -20.59 5.09 2.45
N MET A 39 -20.61 5.40 1.15
CA MET A 39 -21.70 6.16 0.51
C MET A 39 -23.03 5.39 0.50
N GLN A 40 -22.99 4.07 0.56
CA GLN A 40 -24.18 3.21 0.58
C GLN A 40 -24.72 2.92 1.99
N LEU A 41 -24.01 3.35 3.04
CA LEU A 41 -24.49 3.21 4.41
C LEU A 41 -25.81 3.98 4.61
N SER A 42 -26.72 3.40 5.39
CA SER A 42 -27.88 4.17 5.85
C SER A 42 -27.41 5.33 6.74
N PRO A 43 -28.13 6.46 6.75
CA PRO A 43 -27.82 7.57 7.66
C PRO A 43 -27.69 7.13 9.12
N GLN A 44 -28.56 6.20 9.56
CA GLN A 44 -28.53 5.67 10.91
C GLN A 44 -27.24 4.89 11.17
N SER A 45 -26.87 3.96 10.27
CA SER A 45 -25.63 3.18 10.42
C SER A 45 -24.39 4.07 10.48
N TYR A 46 -24.34 5.12 9.66
CA TYR A 46 -23.24 6.09 9.70
C TYR A 46 -23.23 6.86 11.03
N GLN A 47 -24.35 7.33 11.50
CA GLN A 47 -24.48 8.08 12.77
C GLN A 47 -24.11 7.22 13.99
N ASP A 48 -24.49 5.95 14.00
CA ASP A 48 -24.17 5.00 15.09
C ASP A 48 -22.65 4.78 15.25
N HIS A 49 -21.87 5.02 14.19
CA HIS A 49 -20.43 4.81 14.15
C HIS A 49 -19.60 6.09 14.09
N THR A 50 -20.26 7.25 14.07
CA THR A 50 -19.59 8.56 14.04
C THR A 50 -20.15 9.46 15.12
N GLN A 51 -19.48 10.59 15.33
CA GLN A 51 -19.93 11.61 16.30
C GLN A 51 -19.74 13.00 15.68
N PRO A 52 -20.48 14.02 16.13
CA PRO A 52 -20.14 15.41 15.82
C PRO A 52 -18.65 15.66 16.10
N MET A 53 -17.93 16.32 15.20
CA MET A 53 -16.49 16.57 15.23
C MET A 53 -15.58 15.32 15.02
N GLN A 54 -16.15 14.10 14.91
CA GLN A 54 -15.44 12.87 14.58
C GLN A 54 -16.19 12.09 13.49
N SER A 55 -16.56 12.78 12.43
CA SER A 55 -17.35 12.25 11.30
C SER A 55 -16.53 11.47 10.28
N HIS A 56 -15.20 11.52 10.34
CA HIS A 56 -14.34 10.78 9.42
C HIS A 56 -14.31 9.28 9.73
N VAL A 57 -14.12 8.49 8.68
CA VAL A 57 -13.90 7.05 8.74
C VAL A 57 -12.57 6.74 8.06
N ASN A 58 -11.61 6.23 8.84
CA ASN A 58 -10.32 5.83 8.28
C ASN A 58 -10.46 4.52 7.48
N VAL A 59 -9.79 4.48 6.35
CA VAL A 59 -9.70 3.29 5.50
C VAL A 59 -8.24 2.90 5.36
N GLY A 60 -7.90 1.69 5.78
CA GLY A 60 -6.55 1.15 5.70
C GLY A 60 -6.60 -0.36 5.56
N PHE A 61 -5.44 -0.97 5.32
CA PHE A 61 -5.32 -2.42 5.18
C PHE A 61 -5.38 -3.14 6.55
N GLY A 62 -5.03 -2.44 7.63
CA GLY A 62 -5.03 -2.98 8.99
C GLY A 62 -3.69 -3.62 9.41
N SER A 63 -2.69 -3.62 8.54
CA SER A 63 -1.31 -4.00 8.86
C SER A 63 -0.31 -3.17 8.09
N ASP A 64 0.89 -3.05 8.61
CA ASP A 64 1.97 -2.28 8.01
C ASP A 64 3.22 -3.14 7.80
N VAL A 65 4.11 -2.66 6.94
CA VAL A 65 5.40 -3.26 6.65
C VAL A 65 6.50 -2.21 6.80
N THR A 66 7.73 -2.64 7.04
CA THR A 66 8.90 -1.77 7.00
C THR A 66 9.23 -1.35 5.56
N ILE A 67 9.94 -0.24 5.39
CA ILE A 67 10.43 0.19 4.08
C ILE A 67 11.36 -0.88 3.45
N ALA A 68 12.16 -1.56 4.27
CA ALA A 68 13.00 -2.67 3.80
C ALA A 68 12.16 -3.85 3.26
N GLU A 69 11.11 -4.26 4.00
CA GLU A 69 10.17 -5.31 3.55
C GLU A 69 9.43 -4.89 2.27
N LEU A 70 9.01 -3.62 2.18
CA LEU A 70 8.39 -3.08 0.97
C LEU A 70 9.33 -3.16 -0.23
N ALA A 71 10.60 -2.71 -0.08
CA ALA A 71 11.59 -2.74 -1.15
C ALA A 71 11.81 -4.17 -1.67
N GLN A 72 11.89 -5.16 -0.78
CA GLN A 72 11.96 -6.57 -1.16
C GLN A 72 10.71 -7.06 -1.88
N ALA A 73 9.52 -6.64 -1.43
CA ALA A 73 8.26 -7.03 -2.07
C ALA A 73 8.14 -6.43 -3.48
N VAL A 74 8.52 -5.17 -3.66
CA VAL A 74 8.57 -4.50 -4.97
C VAL A 74 9.59 -5.19 -5.87
N GLY A 75 10.82 -5.44 -5.38
CA GLY A 75 11.85 -6.14 -6.14
C GLY A 75 11.35 -7.48 -6.68
N LYS A 76 10.66 -8.27 -5.84
CA LYS A 76 10.05 -9.54 -6.27
C LYS A 76 8.95 -9.33 -7.31
N ALA A 77 8.09 -8.33 -7.16
CA ALA A 77 6.99 -8.06 -8.08
C ALA A 77 7.48 -7.67 -9.48
N VAL A 78 8.57 -6.88 -9.56
CA VAL A 78 9.14 -6.42 -10.84
C VAL A 78 10.21 -7.36 -11.40
N GLY A 79 10.55 -8.45 -10.70
CA GLY A 79 11.58 -9.40 -11.14
C GLY A 79 13.00 -8.86 -11.02
N PHE A 80 13.24 -7.91 -10.10
CA PHE A 80 14.58 -7.39 -9.83
C PHE A 80 15.44 -8.43 -9.10
N SER A 81 16.61 -8.73 -9.65
CA SER A 81 17.55 -9.74 -9.13
C SER A 81 18.84 -9.16 -8.52
N GLY A 82 18.96 -7.82 -8.51
CA GLY A 82 20.10 -7.13 -7.93
C GLY A 82 20.04 -7.02 -6.40
N ALA A 83 21.03 -6.37 -5.82
CA ALA A 83 21.08 -6.09 -4.40
C ALA A 83 20.12 -4.94 -4.02
N ILE A 84 19.47 -5.05 -2.87
CA ILE A 84 18.75 -3.93 -2.24
C ILE A 84 19.50 -3.58 -0.96
N THR A 85 20.13 -2.41 -0.93
CA THR A 85 20.94 -1.93 0.17
C THR A 85 20.34 -0.68 0.81
N GLN A 86 20.91 -0.23 1.92
CA GLN A 86 20.42 0.88 2.73
C GLN A 86 21.52 1.92 2.91
N ASP A 87 21.19 3.18 2.66
CA ASP A 87 22.06 4.31 2.96
C ASP A 87 21.64 4.95 4.30
N SER A 88 22.21 4.45 5.39
CA SER A 88 21.94 4.97 6.74
C SER A 88 22.51 6.36 7.01
N SER A 89 23.27 6.96 6.08
CA SER A 89 23.69 8.36 6.17
C SER A 89 22.54 9.33 5.89
N LYS A 90 21.46 8.84 5.26
CA LYS A 90 20.25 9.60 5.01
C LYS A 90 19.27 9.45 6.17
N PRO A 91 18.50 10.51 6.49
CA PRO A 91 17.57 10.46 7.60
C PRO A 91 16.40 9.50 7.31
N ASP A 92 15.93 8.82 8.34
CA ASP A 92 14.65 8.13 8.32
C ASP A 92 13.49 9.14 8.33
N GLY A 93 12.40 8.77 7.69
CA GLY A 93 11.12 9.45 7.86
C GLY A 93 10.47 9.12 9.21
N ALA A 94 9.22 9.60 9.43
CA ALA A 94 8.46 9.27 10.64
C ALA A 94 8.49 7.75 10.91
N PRO A 95 8.71 7.29 12.17
CA PRO A 95 8.90 5.87 12.50
C PRO A 95 7.74 4.99 12.03
N ARG A 96 6.51 5.48 12.15
CA ARG A 96 5.31 4.75 11.72
C ARG A 96 4.24 5.71 11.21
N LYS A 97 3.57 5.36 10.12
CA LYS A 97 2.32 5.97 9.66
C LYS A 97 1.29 4.85 9.48
N TRP A 98 0.32 4.84 10.37
CA TRP A 98 -0.71 3.80 10.43
C TRP A 98 -2.01 4.40 10.96
N MET A 99 -3.13 3.97 10.41
CA MET A 99 -4.47 4.41 10.82
C MET A 99 -5.26 3.25 11.40
N SER A 100 -6.07 3.51 12.44
CA SER A 100 -7.01 2.51 12.92
C SER A 100 -8.17 2.36 11.95
N SER A 101 -8.33 1.18 11.37
CA SER A 101 -9.45 0.82 10.51
C SER A 101 -10.59 0.12 11.27
N GLN A 102 -10.59 0.16 12.60
CA GLN A 102 -11.57 -0.55 13.43
C GLN A 102 -13.01 -0.16 13.10
N ARG A 103 -13.28 1.13 12.84
CA ARG A 103 -14.61 1.62 12.50
C ARG A 103 -15.12 0.98 11.20
N MET A 104 -14.30 0.91 10.14
CA MET A 104 -14.64 0.21 8.90
C MET A 104 -14.90 -1.27 9.13
N ASN A 105 -14.07 -1.92 9.97
CA ASN A 105 -14.25 -3.33 10.30
C ASN A 105 -15.57 -3.59 11.04
N HIS A 106 -15.98 -2.71 11.95
CA HIS A 106 -17.26 -2.80 12.67
C HIS A 106 -18.44 -2.55 11.73
N LEU A 107 -18.30 -1.69 10.73
CA LEU A 107 -19.27 -1.48 9.66
C LEU A 107 -19.39 -2.67 8.70
N GLY A 108 -18.47 -3.64 8.76
CA GLY A 108 -18.48 -4.86 7.96
C GLY A 108 -17.63 -4.82 6.70
N TRP A 109 -16.83 -3.76 6.48
CA TRP A 109 -15.94 -3.68 5.33
C TRP A 109 -14.51 -4.08 5.70
N ARG A 110 -13.83 -4.80 4.78
CA ARG A 110 -12.42 -5.17 4.88
C ARG A 110 -11.77 -5.14 3.50
N PRO A 111 -10.47 -4.80 3.41
CA PRO A 111 -9.71 -4.89 2.16
C PRO A 111 -9.61 -6.36 1.71
N LYS A 112 -9.51 -6.55 0.39
CA LYS A 112 -9.45 -7.88 -0.24
C LYS A 112 -8.10 -8.16 -0.89
N VAL A 113 -7.36 -7.12 -1.26
CA VAL A 113 -6.12 -7.24 -2.04
C VAL A 113 -4.92 -7.12 -1.12
N THR A 114 -4.15 -8.18 -1.00
CA THR A 114 -2.89 -8.16 -0.22
C THR A 114 -1.84 -7.29 -0.89
N LEU A 115 -0.85 -6.79 -0.13
CA LEU A 115 0.26 -5.98 -0.66
C LEU A 115 0.95 -6.69 -1.84
N ARG A 116 1.26 -7.97 -1.70
CA ARG A 116 1.93 -8.75 -2.76
C ARG A 116 1.11 -8.81 -4.04
N HIS A 117 -0.20 -9.05 -3.93
CA HIS A 117 -1.10 -9.12 -5.09
C HIS A 117 -1.25 -7.74 -5.72
N GLY A 118 -1.49 -6.70 -4.92
CA GLY A 118 -1.63 -5.32 -5.40
C GLY A 118 -0.38 -4.79 -6.10
N LEU A 119 0.82 -5.13 -5.62
CA LEU A 119 2.07 -4.79 -6.31
C LEU A 119 2.17 -5.47 -7.69
N GLY A 120 1.75 -6.73 -7.80
CA GLY A 120 1.70 -7.42 -9.10
C GLY A 120 0.75 -6.74 -10.08
N LEU A 121 -0.49 -6.47 -9.65
CA LEU A 121 -1.50 -5.78 -10.47
C LEU A 121 -1.03 -4.38 -10.90
N ALA A 122 -0.49 -3.59 -9.98
CA ALA A 122 0.01 -2.26 -10.27
C ALA A 122 1.19 -2.27 -11.25
N TYR A 123 2.09 -3.24 -11.13
CA TYR A 123 3.21 -3.39 -12.06
C TYR A 123 2.74 -3.81 -13.45
N GLU A 124 1.79 -4.72 -13.55
CA GLU A 124 1.19 -5.17 -14.80
C GLU A 124 0.50 -4.01 -15.54
N ASP A 125 -0.30 -3.20 -14.82
CA ASP A 125 -0.93 -2.00 -15.37
C ASP A 125 0.10 -0.97 -15.84
N PHE A 126 1.13 -0.71 -15.03
CA PHE A 126 2.22 0.18 -15.41
C PHE A 126 2.90 -0.25 -16.71
N VAL A 127 3.26 -1.53 -16.84
CA VAL A 127 3.91 -2.05 -18.05
C VAL A 127 3.00 -1.93 -19.27
N ASN A 128 1.72 -2.22 -19.13
CA ASN A 128 0.75 -2.11 -20.20
C ASN A 128 0.55 -0.65 -20.65
N SER A 129 0.60 0.30 -19.71
CA SER A 129 0.43 1.73 -20.00
C SER A 129 1.60 2.38 -20.74
N ILE A 130 2.83 1.83 -20.57
CA ILE A 130 4.03 2.35 -21.26
C ILE A 130 4.33 1.64 -22.60
N SER A 131 3.57 0.60 -22.94
CA SER A 131 3.74 -0.19 -24.17
C SER A 131 2.90 0.35 -25.35
N ILE A 132 2.51 1.64 -25.32
CA ILE A 132 1.75 2.31 -26.38
C ILE A 132 2.70 3.03 -27.31
#